data_b64f1e0869828417b1760ab52fee3d71
#
_entry.id   b64f1e0869828417b1760ab52fee3d71
#
_cell.length_a   1.000
_cell.length_b   1.000
_cell.length_c   1.000
_cell.angle_alpha   90.00
_cell.angle_beta   90.00
_cell.angle_gamma   90.00
#
_symmetry.space_group_name_H-M   'P 1'
#
loop_
_entity.id
_entity.type
_entity.pdbx_description
1 polymer ?
#
loop_
_entity_poly.entity_id
_entity_poly.type
_entity_poly.pdbx_seq_one_letter_code
_entity_poly.pdbx_strand_id
1 'polypeptide(L)'
;MTSDSDGISVQMVIVGGQLLRVARKQGAAKRPPLLLFNGIGANLELAFPFMRALRDTEAVIFDVPGVGGSPAPMTPYRPSTIARLARDLALKLKLGPRLDVAGVSWGGGLAQQFARQHHELCRRLVLIATSPGVAMVPGNPSVLLKMASPRRYSDRGYMRSIAADIYGGAFRRDPTLINRHAEAMKGATRYGYFLQLAAMTGWTSVHWLHTLRQPTLVLAGADDPLVPPVNARMLARLIPNAQLAFIDDGHLFVVTQPEETARIVEKFLSHDDPPPEA
;
A
#
# COMPACT_ATOMS: atom_id res chain seq x y z
N MET A 1 -11.95 8.70 19.65
CA MET A 1 -12.38 7.79 18.57
C MET A 1 -13.44 8.53 17.77
N THR A 2 -13.13 8.99 16.56
CA THR A 2 -14.11 9.61 15.65
C THR A 2 -14.49 8.54 14.63
N SER A 3 -15.76 8.14 14.61
CA SER A 3 -16.30 7.25 13.57
C SER A 3 -16.85 8.13 12.45
N ASP A 4 -16.45 7.85 11.22
CA ASP A 4 -17.06 8.42 10.02
C ASP A 4 -18.41 7.70 9.78
N SER A 5 -19.36 8.38 9.12
CA SER A 5 -20.68 7.83 8.72
C SER A 5 -20.58 6.50 7.94
N ASP A 6 -19.42 6.19 7.42
CA ASP A 6 -19.14 5.05 6.53
C ASP A 6 -18.45 3.86 7.22
N GLY A 7 -18.47 3.79 8.54
CA GLY A 7 -17.98 2.64 9.31
C GLY A 7 -16.45 2.55 9.42
N ILE A 8 -15.69 3.58 9.05
CA ILE A 8 -14.25 3.68 9.29
C ILE A 8 -14.01 4.45 10.57
N SER A 9 -13.39 3.81 11.55
CA SER A 9 -12.98 4.45 12.80
C SER A 9 -11.50 4.87 12.71
N VAL A 10 -11.20 6.08 13.20
CA VAL A 10 -9.82 6.60 13.25
C VAL A 10 -9.42 6.88 14.70
N GLN A 11 -8.22 6.43 15.06
CA GLN A 11 -7.67 6.62 16.41
C GLN A 11 -6.16 6.83 16.39
N MET A 12 -5.65 7.39 17.48
CA MET A 12 -4.21 7.49 17.71
C MET A 12 -3.76 6.32 18.60
N VAL A 13 -2.69 5.62 18.22
CA VAL A 13 -2.16 4.45 18.93
C VAL A 13 -0.66 4.62 19.12
N ILE A 14 -0.17 4.48 20.35
CA ILE A 14 1.28 4.48 20.63
C ILE A 14 1.81 3.05 20.48
N VAL A 15 2.81 2.85 19.65
CA VAL A 15 3.47 1.58 19.41
C VAL A 15 4.99 1.77 19.49
N GLY A 16 5.65 1.09 20.45
CA GLY A 16 7.09 1.23 20.61
C GLY A 16 7.58 2.66 20.82
N GLY A 17 6.79 3.51 21.49
CA GLY A 17 7.07 4.93 21.67
C GLY A 17 6.70 5.83 20.51
N GLN A 18 6.32 5.29 19.34
CA GLN A 18 5.86 6.03 18.18
C GLN A 18 4.33 6.18 18.21
N LEU A 19 3.84 7.42 18.09
CA LEU A 19 2.41 7.70 17.92
C LEU A 19 2.02 7.47 16.46
N LEU A 20 1.01 6.64 16.23
CA LEU A 20 0.49 6.30 14.92
C LEU A 20 -0.99 6.69 14.81
N ARG A 21 -1.35 7.31 13.70
CA ARG A 21 -2.75 7.48 13.32
C ARG A 21 -3.20 6.25 12.54
N VAL A 22 -4.23 5.59 13.01
CA VAL A 22 -4.70 4.29 12.53
C VAL A 22 -6.15 4.39 12.14
N ALA A 23 -6.52 3.82 11.00
CA ALA A 23 -7.91 3.64 10.60
C ALA A 23 -8.25 2.15 10.57
N ARG A 24 -9.48 1.82 10.98
CA ARG A 24 -10.02 0.46 11.01
C ARG A 24 -11.45 0.47 10.46
N LYS A 25 -11.73 -0.43 9.53
CA LYS A 25 -13.05 -0.74 9.00
C LYS A 25 -13.37 -2.19 9.32
N GLN A 26 -14.53 -2.44 9.90
CA GLN A 26 -15.01 -3.80 10.18
C GLN A 26 -15.41 -4.51 8.87
N GLY A 27 -15.19 -5.81 8.81
CA GLY A 27 -15.70 -6.69 7.74
C GLY A 27 -16.97 -7.41 8.17
N ALA A 28 -17.78 -7.84 7.22
CA ALA A 28 -18.98 -8.62 7.49
C ALA A 28 -18.67 -10.10 7.82
N ALA A 29 -17.63 -10.67 7.23
CA ALA A 29 -17.21 -12.04 7.45
C ALA A 29 -16.16 -12.17 8.56
N LYS A 30 -16.18 -13.30 9.29
CA LYS A 30 -15.13 -13.65 10.25
C LYS A 30 -13.91 -14.19 9.51
N ARG A 31 -13.09 -13.29 8.97
CA ARG A 31 -11.84 -13.60 8.26
C ARG A 31 -10.65 -12.93 8.92
N PRO A 32 -9.42 -13.39 8.67
CA PRO A 32 -8.24 -12.66 9.07
C PRO A 32 -8.27 -11.22 8.56
N PRO A 33 -7.95 -10.22 9.40
CA PRO A 33 -7.96 -8.82 8.98
C PRO A 33 -6.89 -8.55 7.93
N LEU A 34 -7.14 -7.59 7.05
CA LEU A 34 -6.20 -7.07 6.07
C LEU A 34 -5.44 -5.89 6.64
N LEU A 35 -4.13 -6.06 6.86
CA LEU A 35 -3.21 -4.96 7.17
C LEU A 35 -2.72 -4.32 5.88
N LEU A 36 -3.02 -3.03 5.69
CA LEU A 36 -2.73 -2.28 4.47
C LEU A 36 -1.59 -1.28 4.67
N PHE A 37 -0.61 -1.31 3.77
CA PHE A 37 0.45 -0.30 3.64
C PHE A 37 0.18 0.61 2.45
N ASN A 38 0.10 1.91 2.70
CA ASN A 38 -0.19 2.90 1.68
C ASN A 38 1.04 3.28 0.83
N GLY A 39 0.82 3.96 -0.29
CA GLY A 39 1.87 4.49 -1.16
C GLY A 39 2.69 5.61 -0.49
N ILE A 40 3.80 6.00 -1.13
CA ILE A 40 4.68 7.06 -0.63
C ILE A 40 3.91 8.39 -0.47
N GLY A 41 4.01 9.01 0.70
CA GLY A 41 3.36 10.28 1.04
C GLY A 41 1.83 10.22 1.17
N ALA A 42 1.23 9.07 0.96
CA ALA A 42 -0.22 8.90 1.00
C ALA A 42 -0.72 8.78 2.45
N ASN A 43 -1.68 9.63 2.81
CA ASN A 43 -2.41 9.58 4.08
C ASN A 43 -3.56 8.56 4.05
N LEU A 44 -4.10 8.22 5.22
CA LEU A 44 -5.17 7.21 5.39
C LEU A 44 -6.34 7.41 4.43
N GLU A 45 -6.78 8.65 4.26
CA GLU A 45 -7.99 9.01 3.50
C GLU A 45 -7.90 8.59 2.02
N LEU A 46 -6.70 8.48 1.46
CA LEU A 46 -6.51 8.02 0.08
C LEU A 46 -6.83 6.53 -0.10
N ALA A 47 -6.78 5.75 0.99
CA ALA A 47 -7.16 4.33 0.95
C ALA A 47 -8.64 4.09 1.28
N PHE A 48 -9.38 5.07 1.78
CA PHE A 48 -10.77 4.90 2.21
C PHE A 48 -11.71 4.40 1.12
N PRO A 49 -11.63 4.86 -0.15
CA PRO A 49 -12.46 4.29 -1.21
C PRO A 49 -12.30 2.77 -1.33
N PHE A 50 -11.07 2.28 -1.34
CA PHE A 50 -10.79 0.85 -1.37
C PHE A 50 -11.25 0.14 -0.10
N MET A 51 -10.99 0.71 1.08
CA MET A 51 -11.44 0.11 2.35
C MET A 51 -12.97 -0.01 2.42
N ARG A 52 -13.71 0.98 1.90
CA ARG A 52 -15.19 0.94 1.84
C ARG A 52 -15.69 -0.13 0.88
N ALA A 53 -15.00 -0.33 -0.22
CA ALA A 53 -15.34 -1.33 -1.22
C ALA A 53 -15.12 -2.77 -0.73
N LEU A 54 -14.22 -3.00 0.24
CA LEU A 54 -14.07 -4.28 0.94
C LEU A 54 -15.33 -4.54 1.79
N ARG A 55 -16.15 -5.52 1.45
CA ARG A 55 -17.40 -5.81 2.15
C ARG A 55 -17.22 -6.78 3.30
N ASP A 56 -16.55 -7.88 3.02
CA ASP A 56 -16.39 -9.00 3.95
C ASP A 56 -15.13 -8.92 4.79
N THR A 57 -14.14 -8.18 4.32
CA THR A 57 -12.81 -8.13 4.93
C THR A 57 -12.69 -6.94 5.90
N GLU A 58 -12.30 -7.23 7.13
CA GLU A 58 -11.84 -6.20 8.05
C GLU A 58 -10.53 -5.61 7.51
N ALA A 59 -10.40 -4.28 7.45
CA ALA A 59 -9.20 -3.61 6.97
C ALA A 59 -8.64 -2.65 8.01
N VAL A 60 -7.32 -2.70 8.20
CA VAL A 60 -6.57 -1.82 9.10
C VAL A 60 -5.43 -1.17 8.33
N ILE A 61 -5.31 0.14 8.45
CA ILE A 61 -4.24 0.93 7.83
C ILE A 61 -3.71 1.95 8.85
N PHE A 62 -2.47 2.35 8.71
CA PHE A 62 -1.88 3.42 9.53
C PHE A 62 -1.07 4.38 8.68
N ASP A 63 -1.06 5.65 9.08
CA ASP A 63 -0.12 6.64 8.55
C ASP A 63 1.30 6.26 9.00
N VAL A 64 2.20 6.04 8.05
CA VAL A 64 3.61 5.79 8.37
C VAL A 64 4.21 7.01 9.07
N PRO A 65 5.14 6.85 10.04
CA PRO A 65 5.76 7.97 10.74
C PRO A 65 6.26 9.08 9.80
N GLY A 66 5.79 10.32 10.05
CA GLY A 66 6.06 11.49 9.22
C GLY A 66 5.04 11.76 8.10
N VAL A 67 3.99 10.95 8.00
CA VAL A 67 2.92 11.09 6.99
C VAL A 67 1.57 11.29 7.68
N GLY A 68 0.68 12.02 7.05
CA GLY A 68 -0.68 12.25 7.52
C GLY A 68 -0.71 12.78 8.95
N GLY A 69 -1.37 12.06 9.85
CA GLY A 69 -1.46 12.42 11.27
C GLY A 69 -0.47 11.71 12.19
N SER A 70 0.45 10.88 11.65
CA SER A 70 1.52 10.26 12.44
C SER A 70 2.73 11.19 12.51
N PRO A 71 3.18 11.63 13.71
CA PRO A 71 4.35 12.47 13.85
C PRO A 71 5.61 11.83 13.23
N ALA A 72 6.50 12.67 12.73
CA ALA A 72 7.78 12.21 12.21
C ALA A 72 8.63 11.62 13.35
N PRO A 73 9.37 10.54 13.10
CA PRO A 73 10.27 9.96 14.10
C PRO A 73 11.54 10.83 14.22
N MET A 74 12.23 10.69 15.34
CA MET A 74 13.51 11.39 15.57
C MET A 74 14.65 10.85 14.70
N THR A 75 14.58 9.58 14.30
CA THR A 75 15.61 8.91 13.51
C THR A 75 15.03 8.34 12.21
N PRO A 76 15.83 8.31 11.13
CA PRO A 76 15.44 7.63 9.91
C PRO A 76 15.09 6.16 10.15
N TYR A 77 14.16 5.65 9.38
CA TYR A 77 13.75 4.25 9.44
C TYR A 77 14.06 3.51 8.12
N ARG A 78 14.08 2.19 8.21
CA ARG A 78 14.17 1.28 7.06
C ARG A 78 12.85 0.52 6.88
N PRO A 79 12.60 -0.14 5.74
CA PRO A 79 11.41 -0.99 5.56
C PRO A 79 11.27 -2.04 6.68
N SER A 80 12.36 -2.61 7.15
CA SER A 80 12.37 -3.57 8.27
C SER A 80 11.92 -2.95 9.60
N THR A 81 12.17 -1.66 9.82
CA THR A 81 11.70 -0.93 11.01
C THR A 81 10.18 -0.76 10.95
N ILE A 82 9.65 -0.36 9.78
CA ILE A 82 8.20 -0.18 9.59
C ILE A 82 7.47 -1.52 9.65
N ALA A 83 8.04 -2.59 9.08
CA ALA A 83 7.46 -3.93 9.18
C ALA A 83 7.34 -4.40 10.65
N ARG A 84 8.36 -4.14 11.48
CA ARG A 84 8.32 -4.42 12.92
C ARG A 84 7.25 -3.59 13.64
N LEU A 85 7.20 -2.29 13.35
CA LEU A 85 6.20 -1.38 13.90
C LEU A 85 4.77 -1.83 13.56
N ALA A 86 4.56 -2.29 12.33
CA ALA A 86 3.28 -2.82 11.87
C ALA A 86 2.89 -4.12 12.58
N ARG A 87 3.85 -5.02 12.84
CA ARG A 87 3.64 -6.21 13.67
C ARG A 87 3.21 -5.82 15.08
N ASP A 88 3.93 -4.90 15.70
CA ASP A 88 3.66 -4.47 17.07
C ASP A 88 2.29 -3.75 17.17
N LEU A 89 1.91 -3.00 16.13
CA LEU A 89 0.57 -2.43 15.99
C LEU A 89 -0.49 -3.54 15.92
N ALA A 90 -0.29 -4.56 15.08
CA ALA A 90 -1.22 -5.67 14.93
C ALA A 90 -1.44 -6.42 16.25
N LEU A 91 -0.37 -6.68 16.99
CA LEU A 91 -0.42 -7.30 18.33
C LEU A 91 -1.18 -6.41 19.33
N LYS A 92 -0.90 -5.12 19.34
CA LYS A 92 -1.56 -4.15 20.23
C LYS A 92 -3.06 -4.03 19.95
N LEU A 93 -3.45 -4.06 18.70
CA LEU A 93 -4.86 -4.03 18.25
C LEU A 93 -5.54 -5.40 18.35
N LYS A 94 -4.82 -6.45 18.74
CA LYS A 94 -5.32 -7.83 18.84
C LYS A 94 -5.99 -8.31 17.55
N LEU A 95 -5.33 -8.08 16.41
CA LEU A 95 -5.88 -8.43 15.09
C LEU A 95 -5.92 -9.93 14.80
N GLY A 96 -5.49 -10.76 15.73
CA GLY A 96 -5.50 -12.22 15.61
C GLY A 96 -4.11 -12.82 15.36
N PRO A 97 -4.03 -14.15 15.29
CA PRO A 97 -2.76 -14.87 15.16
C PRO A 97 -2.17 -14.80 13.74
N ARG A 98 -3.01 -14.55 12.74
CA ARG A 98 -2.61 -14.40 11.33
C ARG A 98 -3.37 -13.25 10.67
N LEU A 99 -2.71 -12.58 9.72
CA LEU A 99 -3.20 -11.44 8.98
C LEU A 99 -3.06 -11.68 7.48
N ASP A 100 -3.95 -11.09 6.70
CA ASP A 100 -3.67 -10.80 5.31
C ASP A 100 -2.93 -9.47 5.23
N VAL A 101 -2.01 -9.36 4.28
CA VAL A 101 -1.17 -8.16 4.16
C VAL A 101 -1.26 -7.62 2.75
N ALA A 102 -1.58 -6.34 2.61
CA ALA A 102 -1.59 -5.68 1.31
C ALA A 102 -0.68 -4.44 1.31
N GLY A 103 -0.13 -4.11 0.15
CA GLY A 103 0.66 -2.90 0.00
C GLY A 103 0.53 -2.30 -1.38
N VAL A 104 0.35 -0.97 -1.42
CA VAL A 104 0.20 -0.20 -2.65
C VAL A 104 1.51 0.54 -2.95
N SER A 105 2.06 0.37 -4.16
CA SER A 105 3.23 1.11 -4.62
C SER A 105 4.42 0.95 -3.66
N TRP A 106 4.92 2.04 -3.07
CA TRP A 106 5.93 2.04 -2.02
C TRP A 106 5.55 1.12 -0.84
N GLY A 107 4.28 1.13 -0.45
CA GLY A 107 3.75 0.22 0.58
C GLY A 107 3.81 -1.25 0.19
N GLY A 108 3.86 -1.57 -1.10
CA GLY A 108 4.09 -2.94 -1.58
C GLY A 108 5.49 -3.45 -1.22
N GLY A 109 6.50 -2.56 -1.18
CA GLY A 109 7.82 -2.91 -0.65
C GLY A 109 7.78 -3.22 0.85
N LEU A 110 6.97 -2.46 1.63
CA LEU A 110 6.75 -2.74 3.05
C LEU A 110 6.01 -4.05 3.27
N ALA A 111 5.00 -4.34 2.46
CA ALA A 111 4.24 -5.59 2.51
C ALA A 111 5.13 -6.81 2.22
N GLN A 112 6.01 -6.72 1.21
CA GLN A 112 7.03 -7.74 0.92
C GLN A 112 7.97 -7.92 2.12
N GLN A 113 8.47 -6.83 2.69
CA GLN A 113 9.35 -6.87 3.87
C GLN A 113 8.65 -7.47 5.07
N PHE A 114 7.37 -7.13 5.30
CA PHE A 114 6.56 -7.70 6.38
C PHE A 114 6.38 -9.21 6.21
N ALA A 115 5.96 -9.64 5.01
CA ALA A 115 5.73 -11.05 4.71
C ALA A 115 7.00 -11.91 4.89
N ARG A 116 8.18 -11.37 4.57
CA ARG A 116 9.46 -12.03 4.83
C ARG A 116 9.81 -12.06 6.32
N GLN A 117 9.70 -10.92 6.99
CA GLN A 117 10.21 -10.73 8.36
C GLN A 117 9.28 -11.34 9.42
N HIS A 118 8.00 -11.42 9.12
CA HIS A 118 6.92 -11.91 10.00
C HIS A 118 6.05 -12.93 9.25
N HIS A 119 6.71 -13.91 8.63
CA HIS A 119 6.06 -14.91 7.77
C HIS A 119 4.98 -15.71 8.51
N GLU A 120 5.14 -15.95 9.80
CA GLU A 120 4.16 -16.66 10.64
C GLU A 120 2.85 -15.88 10.79
N LEU A 121 2.92 -14.53 10.83
CA LEU A 121 1.75 -13.68 10.92
C LEU A 121 1.09 -13.44 9.56
N CYS A 122 1.85 -13.50 8.46
CA CYS A 122 1.33 -13.20 7.13
C CYS A 122 0.71 -14.45 6.51
N ARG A 123 -0.64 -14.47 6.41
CA ARG A 123 -1.38 -15.56 5.77
C ARG A 123 -1.32 -15.46 4.25
N ARG A 124 -1.72 -14.33 3.70
CA ARG A 124 -1.74 -14.02 2.26
C ARG A 124 -1.14 -12.64 2.01
N LEU A 125 -0.52 -12.49 0.85
CA LEU A 125 0.13 -11.24 0.45
C LEU A 125 -0.55 -10.67 -0.81
N VAL A 126 -0.88 -9.37 -0.79
CA VAL A 126 -1.44 -8.65 -1.95
C VAL A 126 -0.52 -7.48 -2.30
N LEU A 127 0.04 -7.51 -3.49
CA LEU A 127 0.98 -6.52 -4.01
C LEU A 127 0.30 -5.71 -5.11
N ILE A 128 0.04 -4.42 -4.87
CA ILE A 128 -0.75 -3.53 -5.73
C ILE A 128 0.16 -2.47 -6.32
N ALA A 129 0.26 -2.39 -7.66
CA ALA A 129 1.03 -1.38 -8.41
C ALA A 129 2.45 -1.17 -7.86
N THR A 130 3.19 -2.25 -7.60
CA THR A 130 4.47 -2.22 -6.89
C THR A 130 5.57 -2.96 -7.63
N SER A 131 6.79 -2.90 -7.08
CA SER A 131 8.01 -3.43 -7.67
C SER A 131 8.90 -4.12 -6.62
N PRO A 132 9.97 -4.81 -7.03
CA PRO A 132 10.95 -5.38 -6.11
C PRO A 132 11.98 -4.37 -5.59
N GLY A 133 11.68 -3.08 -5.55
CA GLY A 133 12.59 -2.03 -5.07
C GLY A 133 13.56 -1.53 -6.14
N VAL A 134 14.81 -1.22 -5.78
CA VAL A 134 15.78 -0.59 -6.71
C VAL A 134 16.14 -1.46 -7.93
N ALA A 135 15.87 -2.76 -7.88
CA ALA A 135 16.07 -3.68 -9.01
C ALA A 135 14.90 -3.68 -10.00
N MET A 136 13.94 -2.75 -9.85
CA MET A 136 12.80 -2.62 -10.78
C MET A 136 13.25 -2.15 -12.15
N VAL A 137 12.49 -2.51 -13.19
CA VAL A 137 12.52 -1.80 -14.45
C VAL A 137 11.91 -0.42 -14.21
N PRO A 138 12.67 0.67 -14.37
CA PRO A 138 12.19 2.00 -14.05
C PRO A 138 11.06 2.44 -14.98
N GLY A 139 10.17 3.28 -14.47
CA GLY A 139 9.23 4.03 -15.29
C GLY A 139 9.92 5.11 -16.13
N ASN A 140 9.13 5.87 -16.87
CA ASN A 140 9.67 6.96 -17.68
C ASN A 140 10.46 7.94 -16.79
N PRO A 141 11.71 8.31 -17.14
CA PRO A 141 12.53 9.24 -16.37
C PRO A 141 11.84 10.58 -16.02
N SER A 142 11.05 11.13 -16.96
CA SER A 142 10.29 12.36 -16.72
C SER A 142 9.22 12.18 -15.63
N VAL A 143 8.59 11.01 -15.57
CA VAL A 143 7.61 10.64 -14.53
C VAL A 143 8.31 10.49 -13.18
N LEU A 144 9.45 9.82 -13.14
CA LEU A 144 10.23 9.63 -11.92
C LEU A 144 10.73 10.94 -11.33
N LEU A 145 11.18 11.89 -12.17
CA LEU A 145 11.57 13.24 -11.74
C LEU A 145 10.40 14.02 -11.13
N LYS A 146 9.21 13.95 -11.74
CA LYS A 146 7.97 14.54 -11.18
C LYS A 146 7.62 13.92 -9.83
N MET A 147 7.77 12.60 -9.71
CA MET A 147 7.53 11.86 -8.46
C MET A 147 8.52 12.19 -7.36
N ALA A 148 9.78 12.44 -7.66
CA ALA A 148 10.81 12.78 -6.68
C ALA A 148 10.56 14.14 -6.01
N SER A 149 9.80 15.03 -6.65
CA SER A 149 9.51 16.38 -6.11
C SER A 149 8.49 16.33 -4.96
N PRO A 150 8.82 16.82 -3.74
CA PRO A 150 7.87 16.92 -2.64
C PRO A 150 6.76 17.97 -2.90
N ARG A 151 6.90 18.83 -3.94
CA ARG A 151 5.87 19.81 -4.32
C ARG A 151 4.51 19.15 -4.59
N ARG A 152 4.49 17.94 -5.08
CA ARG A 152 3.23 17.21 -5.37
C ARG A 152 2.32 17.05 -4.14
N TYR A 153 2.86 17.13 -2.93
CA TYR A 153 2.08 17.06 -1.67
C TYR A 153 1.82 18.42 -1.03
N SER A 154 2.58 19.45 -1.41
CA SER A 154 2.45 20.78 -0.83
C SER A 154 1.79 21.78 -1.79
N ASP A 155 1.74 21.49 -3.08
CA ASP A 155 1.24 22.35 -4.13
C ASP A 155 0.18 21.61 -4.97
N ARG A 156 -1.09 21.90 -4.69
CA ARG A 156 -2.22 21.27 -5.40
C ARG A 156 -2.25 21.61 -6.89
N GLY A 157 -1.80 22.82 -7.26
CA GLY A 157 -1.71 23.22 -8.66
C GLY A 157 -0.69 22.37 -9.41
N TYR A 158 0.51 22.21 -8.82
CA TYR A 158 1.53 21.33 -9.37
C TYR A 158 1.04 19.89 -9.45
N MET A 159 0.38 19.37 -8.40
CA MET A 159 -0.18 18.01 -8.44
C MET A 159 -1.17 17.84 -9.59
N ARG A 160 -2.07 18.79 -9.79
CA ARG A 160 -3.03 18.77 -10.91
C ARG A 160 -2.33 18.72 -12.26
N SER A 161 -1.24 19.48 -12.43
CA SER A 161 -0.51 19.56 -13.71
C SER A 161 0.26 18.28 -14.08
N ILE A 162 0.59 17.44 -13.09
CA ILE A 162 1.40 16.23 -13.32
C ILE A 162 0.64 14.92 -13.15
N ALA A 163 -0.57 14.93 -12.57
CA ALA A 163 -1.30 13.73 -12.17
C ALA A 163 -1.57 12.76 -13.33
N ALA A 164 -1.99 13.28 -14.48
CA ALA A 164 -2.23 12.48 -15.68
C ALA A 164 -0.94 11.76 -16.16
N ASP A 165 0.20 12.44 -16.07
CA ASP A 165 1.48 11.89 -16.51
C ASP A 165 2.01 10.82 -15.56
N ILE A 166 1.87 11.06 -14.23
CA ILE A 166 2.44 10.16 -13.22
C ILE A 166 1.56 8.97 -12.89
N TYR A 167 0.24 9.09 -13.05
CA TYR A 167 -0.69 8.02 -12.69
C TYR A 167 -1.26 7.26 -13.90
N GLY A 168 -1.31 7.86 -15.08
CA GLY A 168 -1.84 7.19 -16.27
C GLY A 168 -3.33 6.88 -16.20
N GLY A 169 -3.79 5.94 -17.02
CA GLY A 169 -5.12 5.36 -16.96
C GLY A 169 -6.27 6.36 -16.88
N ALA A 170 -7.14 6.18 -15.91
CA ALA A 170 -8.30 7.04 -15.67
C ALA A 170 -7.93 8.50 -15.41
N PHE A 171 -6.77 8.78 -14.81
CA PHE A 171 -6.33 10.17 -14.59
C PHE A 171 -6.02 10.93 -15.90
N ARG A 172 -5.70 10.23 -16.99
CA ARG A 172 -5.60 10.84 -18.33
C ARG A 172 -6.95 11.09 -18.95
N ARG A 173 -7.92 10.22 -18.69
CA ARG A 173 -9.25 10.24 -19.33
C ARG A 173 -10.24 11.18 -18.62
N ASP A 174 -10.11 11.36 -17.31
CA ASP A 174 -11.05 12.14 -16.50
C ASP A 174 -10.35 13.15 -15.57
N PRO A 175 -10.30 14.44 -15.96
CA PRO A 175 -9.72 15.49 -15.14
C PRO A 175 -10.43 15.70 -13.80
N THR A 176 -11.67 15.25 -13.62
CA THR A 176 -12.39 15.41 -12.35
C THR A 176 -11.76 14.54 -11.25
N LEU A 177 -11.20 13.38 -11.59
CA LEU A 177 -10.46 12.51 -10.69
C LEU A 177 -9.23 13.20 -10.14
N ILE A 178 -8.54 14.00 -10.96
CA ILE A 178 -7.36 14.78 -10.57
C ILE A 178 -7.72 15.77 -9.45
N ASN A 179 -8.83 16.48 -9.60
CA ASN A 179 -9.29 17.47 -8.61
C ASN A 179 -9.64 16.77 -7.28
N ARG A 180 -10.45 15.73 -7.33
CA ARG A 180 -10.81 14.94 -6.14
C ARG A 180 -9.59 14.37 -5.42
N HIS A 181 -8.63 13.82 -6.17
CA HIS A 181 -7.40 13.29 -5.60
C HIS A 181 -6.56 14.39 -4.92
N ALA A 182 -6.37 15.54 -5.60
CA ALA A 182 -5.62 16.65 -5.06
C ALA A 182 -6.26 17.26 -3.79
N GLU A 183 -7.59 17.21 -3.67
CA GLU A 183 -8.33 17.65 -2.48
C GLU A 183 -8.22 16.66 -1.32
N ALA A 184 -8.23 15.35 -1.61
CA ALA A 184 -8.11 14.30 -0.61
C ALA A 184 -6.69 14.17 -0.02
N MET A 185 -5.69 14.68 -0.73
CA MET A 185 -4.31 14.70 -0.25
C MET A 185 -4.15 15.64 0.95
N LYS A 186 -3.96 15.07 2.12
CA LYS A 186 -3.52 15.79 3.33
C LYS A 186 -2.01 15.56 3.46
N GLY A 187 -1.23 16.58 3.14
CA GLY A 187 0.18 16.49 2.84
C GLY A 187 1.04 15.73 3.84
N ALA A 188 1.93 14.92 3.32
CA ALA A 188 3.12 14.51 4.05
C ALA A 188 3.98 15.76 4.34
N THR A 189 4.62 15.80 5.50
CA THR A 189 5.64 16.82 5.73
C THR A 189 6.79 16.57 4.74
N ARG A 190 7.49 17.63 4.32
CA ARG A 190 8.68 17.46 3.46
C ARG A 190 9.66 16.48 4.07
N TYR A 191 9.88 16.57 5.37
CA TYR A 191 10.76 15.66 6.10
C TYR A 191 10.27 14.22 6.06
N GLY A 192 8.98 13.97 6.36
CA GLY A 192 8.40 12.61 6.29
C GLY A 192 8.48 11.99 4.89
N TYR A 193 8.30 12.80 3.85
CA TYR A 193 8.46 12.34 2.47
C TYR A 193 9.91 11.93 2.17
N PHE A 194 10.91 12.74 2.59
CA PHE A 194 12.31 12.39 2.43
C PHE A 194 12.70 11.15 3.23
N LEU A 195 12.15 10.95 4.43
CA LEU A 195 12.36 9.74 5.21
C LEU A 195 11.88 8.49 4.45
N GLN A 196 10.73 8.57 3.77
CA GLN A 196 10.20 7.46 2.98
C GLN A 196 11.08 7.16 1.74
N LEU A 197 11.57 8.20 1.04
CA LEU A 197 12.52 8.02 -0.06
C LEU A 197 13.82 7.37 0.43
N ALA A 198 14.39 7.90 1.51
CA ALA A 198 15.62 7.40 2.11
C ALA A 198 15.46 5.94 2.57
N ALA A 199 14.29 5.57 3.12
CA ALA A 199 14.02 4.21 3.59
C ALA A 199 14.18 3.16 2.48
N MET A 200 13.81 3.48 1.24
CA MET A 200 13.91 2.57 0.09
C MET A 200 15.23 2.65 -0.66
N THR A 201 16.12 3.60 -0.30
CA THR A 201 17.42 3.70 -0.95
C THR A 201 18.23 2.42 -0.74
N GLY A 202 18.61 1.77 -1.84
CA GLY A 202 19.32 0.50 -1.83
C GLY A 202 18.48 -0.73 -1.44
N TRP A 203 17.19 -0.56 -1.07
CA TRP A 203 16.35 -1.71 -0.73
C TRP A 203 15.89 -2.45 -1.99
N THR A 204 15.99 -3.78 -1.96
CA THR A 204 15.42 -4.67 -2.97
C THR A 204 15.02 -5.99 -2.37
N SER A 205 13.96 -6.57 -2.91
CA SER A 205 13.47 -7.89 -2.53
C SER A 205 13.93 -9.02 -3.47
N VAL A 206 14.47 -8.70 -4.63
CA VAL A 206 14.77 -9.66 -5.71
C VAL A 206 15.51 -10.91 -5.21
N HIS A 207 16.51 -10.74 -4.35
CA HIS A 207 17.35 -11.84 -3.88
C HIS A 207 16.68 -12.77 -2.87
N TRP A 208 15.46 -12.47 -2.42
CA TRP A 208 14.72 -13.30 -1.46
C TRP A 208 13.24 -13.52 -1.79
N LEU A 209 12.70 -12.97 -2.89
CA LEU A 209 11.29 -13.18 -3.29
C LEU A 209 10.96 -14.67 -3.42
N HIS A 210 11.89 -15.49 -3.87
CA HIS A 210 11.74 -16.94 -3.99
C HIS A 210 11.55 -17.66 -2.64
N THR A 211 11.81 -16.99 -1.53
CA THR A 211 11.60 -17.54 -0.18
C THR A 211 10.20 -17.25 0.38
N LEU A 212 9.43 -16.39 -0.27
CA LEU A 212 8.06 -16.08 0.16
C LEU A 212 7.15 -17.28 -0.15
N ARG A 213 6.62 -17.92 0.90
CA ARG A 213 5.75 -19.08 0.80
C ARG A 213 4.27 -18.73 0.79
N GLN A 214 3.91 -17.53 1.24
CA GLN A 214 2.53 -17.07 1.31
C GLN A 214 1.92 -17.05 -0.10
N PRO A 215 0.67 -17.54 -0.27
CA PRO A 215 -0.10 -17.25 -1.46
C PRO A 215 -0.09 -15.74 -1.71
N THR A 216 0.28 -15.34 -2.92
CA THR A 216 0.51 -13.92 -3.25
C THR A 216 -0.32 -13.54 -4.46
N LEU A 217 -1.07 -12.42 -4.36
CA LEU A 217 -1.72 -11.78 -5.47
C LEU A 217 -0.91 -10.54 -5.89
N VAL A 218 -0.52 -10.47 -7.15
CA VAL A 218 0.11 -9.30 -7.76
C VAL A 218 -0.90 -8.63 -8.67
N LEU A 219 -1.27 -7.39 -8.35
CA LEU A 219 -2.18 -6.56 -9.15
C LEU A 219 -1.40 -5.38 -9.76
N ALA A 220 -1.58 -5.15 -11.05
CA ALA A 220 -0.96 -4.04 -11.76
C ALA A 220 -1.95 -3.32 -12.68
N GLY A 221 -1.80 -2.01 -12.82
CA GLY A 221 -2.47 -1.25 -13.86
C GLY A 221 -1.82 -1.50 -15.21
N ALA A 222 -2.63 -1.74 -16.24
CA ALA A 222 -2.12 -2.01 -17.59
C ALA A 222 -1.42 -0.78 -18.23
N ASP A 223 -1.85 0.44 -17.85
CA ASP A 223 -1.30 1.74 -18.28
C ASP A 223 -0.60 2.47 -17.11
N ASP A 224 0.21 1.76 -16.32
CA ASP A 224 0.97 2.36 -15.22
C ASP A 224 2.31 2.92 -15.71
N PRO A 225 2.48 4.26 -15.80
CA PRO A 225 3.71 4.88 -16.26
C PRO A 225 4.79 5.00 -15.17
N LEU A 226 4.40 4.85 -13.90
CA LEU A 226 5.28 5.00 -12.74
C LEU A 226 5.96 3.68 -12.37
N VAL A 227 5.18 2.61 -12.31
CA VAL A 227 5.65 1.25 -12.06
C VAL A 227 5.22 0.37 -13.24
N PRO A 228 6.00 0.30 -14.32
CA PRO A 228 5.63 -0.43 -15.52
C PRO A 228 5.18 -1.87 -15.24
N PRO A 229 4.17 -2.40 -15.96
CA PRO A 229 3.58 -3.73 -15.75
C PRO A 229 4.58 -4.89 -15.78
N VAL A 230 5.75 -4.69 -16.39
CA VAL A 230 6.85 -5.68 -16.40
C VAL A 230 7.33 -6.01 -14.97
N ASN A 231 7.26 -5.05 -14.03
CA ASN A 231 7.62 -5.27 -12.63
C ASN A 231 6.66 -6.24 -11.93
N ALA A 232 5.37 -6.15 -12.25
CA ALA A 232 4.39 -7.11 -11.73
C ALA A 232 4.64 -8.53 -12.29
N ARG A 233 5.00 -8.64 -13.58
CA ARG A 233 5.42 -9.93 -14.17
C ARG A 233 6.70 -10.47 -13.52
N MET A 234 7.64 -9.60 -13.17
CA MET A 234 8.86 -9.98 -12.45
C MET A 234 8.52 -10.51 -11.05
N LEU A 235 7.69 -9.80 -10.28
CA LEU A 235 7.24 -10.26 -8.95
C LEU A 235 6.54 -11.60 -9.03
N ALA A 236 5.57 -11.76 -9.96
CA ALA A 236 4.84 -12.99 -10.14
C ALA A 236 5.71 -14.19 -10.59
N ARG A 237 6.83 -13.92 -11.25
CA ARG A 237 7.77 -14.96 -11.68
C ARG A 237 8.73 -15.37 -10.57
N LEU A 238 9.08 -14.44 -9.68
CA LEU A 238 10.03 -14.67 -8.60
C LEU A 238 9.39 -15.20 -7.32
N ILE A 239 8.10 -14.96 -7.09
CA ILE A 239 7.37 -15.44 -5.92
C ILE A 239 6.71 -16.79 -6.29
N PRO A 240 7.01 -17.90 -5.58
CA PRO A 240 6.56 -19.23 -6.00
C PRO A 240 5.05 -19.41 -6.11
N ASN A 241 4.28 -18.84 -5.16
CA ASN A 241 2.83 -19.00 -5.06
C ASN A 241 2.10 -17.71 -5.51
N ALA A 242 2.57 -17.08 -6.58
CA ALA A 242 2.01 -15.83 -7.06
C ALA A 242 0.97 -16.02 -8.16
N GLN A 243 -0.13 -15.27 -8.05
CA GLN A 243 -1.12 -15.04 -9.10
C GLN A 243 -0.96 -13.61 -9.60
N LEU A 244 -1.05 -13.40 -10.92
CA LEU A 244 -0.94 -12.09 -11.54
C LEU A 244 -2.27 -11.70 -12.18
N ALA A 245 -2.74 -10.48 -11.91
CA ALA A 245 -3.88 -9.90 -12.60
C ALA A 245 -3.60 -8.44 -12.99
N PHE A 246 -4.24 -8.00 -14.06
CA PHE A 246 -4.16 -6.62 -14.56
C PHE A 246 -5.54 -5.96 -14.47
N ILE A 247 -5.52 -4.67 -14.16
CA ILE A 247 -6.68 -3.78 -14.23
C ILE A 247 -6.45 -2.81 -15.38
N ASP A 248 -7.46 -2.58 -16.21
CA ASP A 248 -7.40 -1.61 -17.31
C ASP A 248 -7.45 -0.18 -16.78
N ASP A 249 -6.35 0.21 -16.14
CA ASP A 249 -6.15 1.54 -15.56
C ASP A 249 -4.66 1.80 -15.34
N GLY A 250 -4.35 2.98 -14.74
CA GLY A 250 -3.01 3.42 -14.39
C GLY A 250 -2.57 3.01 -12.98
N HIS A 251 -1.64 3.78 -12.41
CA HIS A 251 -1.00 3.46 -11.13
C HIS A 251 -1.95 3.44 -9.91
N LEU A 252 -2.97 4.30 -9.91
CA LEU A 252 -3.87 4.46 -8.76
C LEU A 252 -5.24 3.79 -8.97
N PHE A 253 -5.31 2.66 -9.65
CA PHE A 253 -6.56 1.91 -9.84
C PHE A 253 -7.24 1.53 -8.51
N VAL A 254 -6.50 1.41 -7.42
CA VAL A 254 -7.04 1.23 -6.07
C VAL A 254 -7.93 2.40 -5.61
N VAL A 255 -7.75 3.58 -6.21
CA VAL A 255 -8.53 4.80 -5.93
C VAL A 255 -9.60 5.03 -7.00
N THR A 256 -9.29 4.76 -8.26
CA THR A 256 -10.16 5.04 -9.42
C THR A 256 -11.13 3.90 -9.72
N GLN A 257 -10.77 2.66 -9.38
CA GLN A 257 -11.58 1.45 -9.53
C GLN A 257 -11.60 0.64 -8.22
N PRO A 258 -12.03 1.25 -7.09
CA PRO A 258 -11.94 0.61 -5.78
C PRO A 258 -12.80 -0.64 -5.67
N GLU A 259 -14.00 -0.68 -6.29
CA GLU A 259 -14.93 -1.81 -6.24
C GLU A 259 -14.36 -3.03 -6.99
N GLU A 260 -13.82 -2.83 -8.17
CA GLU A 260 -13.21 -3.90 -8.97
C GLU A 260 -11.96 -4.43 -8.26
N THR A 261 -11.13 -3.53 -7.75
CA THR A 261 -9.93 -3.89 -6.98
C THR A 261 -10.30 -4.70 -5.74
N ALA A 262 -11.30 -4.25 -4.97
CA ALA A 262 -11.78 -4.94 -3.77
C ALA A 262 -12.35 -6.32 -4.12
N ARG A 263 -13.15 -6.44 -5.19
CA ARG A 263 -13.71 -7.70 -5.64
C ARG A 263 -12.63 -8.75 -5.96
N ILE A 264 -11.56 -8.33 -6.65
CA ILE A 264 -10.44 -9.23 -6.99
C ILE A 264 -9.70 -9.63 -5.71
N VAL A 265 -9.42 -8.68 -4.83
CA VAL A 265 -8.71 -8.91 -3.57
C VAL A 265 -9.54 -9.83 -2.67
N GLU A 266 -10.83 -9.56 -2.44
CA GLU A 266 -11.68 -10.39 -1.58
C GLU A 266 -11.86 -11.80 -2.12
N LYS A 267 -11.98 -11.97 -3.44
CA LYS A 267 -11.99 -13.28 -4.08
C LYS A 267 -10.70 -14.05 -3.76
N PHE A 268 -9.54 -13.42 -3.84
CA PHE A 268 -8.26 -14.04 -3.50
C PHE A 268 -8.15 -14.37 -2.01
N LEU A 269 -8.60 -13.48 -1.12
CA LEU A 269 -8.53 -13.68 0.32
C LEU A 269 -9.54 -14.72 0.84
N SER A 270 -10.60 -15.02 0.07
CA SER A 270 -11.65 -15.99 0.44
C SER A 270 -11.32 -17.43 0.15
N HIS A 271 -10.25 -17.73 -0.58
CA HIS A 271 -9.85 -19.11 -0.81
C HIS A 271 -9.44 -19.78 0.52
N ASP A 272 -9.84 -21.01 0.71
CA ASP A 272 -9.39 -21.79 1.85
C ASP A 272 -7.88 -21.98 1.79
N ASP A 273 -7.22 -21.93 2.95
CA ASP A 273 -5.80 -22.26 3.02
C ASP A 273 -5.63 -23.75 2.72
N PRO A 274 -4.65 -24.15 1.90
CA PRO A 274 -4.30 -25.57 1.82
C PRO A 274 -3.97 -26.05 3.25
N PRO A 275 -4.30 -27.33 3.57
CA PRO A 275 -3.95 -27.88 4.87
C PRO A 275 -2.44 -27.68 5.12
N PRO A 276 -2.02 -27.41 6.37
CA PRO A 276 -0.62 -27.27 6.69
C PRO A 276 0.11 -28.53 6.22
N GLU A 277 1.20 -28.33 5.46
CA GLU A 277 2.09 -29.44 5.11
C GLU A 277 2.61 -30.05 6.42
N ALA A 278 2.42 -31.37 6.57
CA ALA A 278 2.78 -32.14 7.74
C ALA A 278 4.30 -32.28 7.90
#